data_007c4a34ea37d30b557f52e57bc83deb
#
_entry.id   007c4a34ea37d30b557f52e57bc83deb
#
_cell.length_a   1.000
_cell.length_b   1.000
_cell.length_c   1.000
_cell.angle_alpha   90.00
_cell.angle_beta   90.00
_cell.angle_gamma   90.00
#
_symmetry.space_group_name_H-M   'P 1'
#
loop_
_entity.id
_entity.type
_entity.pdbx_description
1 polymer ?
#
loop_
_entity_poly.entity_id
_entity_poly.type
_entity_poly.pdbx_seq_one_letter_code
_entity_poly.pdbx_strand_id
1 'polypeptide(L)'
;NLCETPKSLGVFQDGGYAEKVIVPDYKFLANIGDLNPDSASSLACSGLTAYTAIKKALSNNPESILIVGAGGLGLMGVQLASHMTKCKIICADLTDEKLNIAKDLGATHIVNTKESDATQKIMSICNEKGVDSIVDFVNAPPTVKLDLSVIRKRGNIILVGLFGGSIEL
;
A
#
# COMPACT_ATOMS: atom_id res chain seq x y z
N ASN A 1 18.68 1.40 1.87
CA ASN A 1 19.85 0.53 1.92
C ASN A 1 19.42 -0.82 2.47
N LEU A 2 19.50 -1.84 1.64
CA LEU A 2 19.21 -3.21 2.04
C LEU A 2 20.47 -3.86 2.59
N CYS A 3 20.35 -4.51 3.75
CA CYS A 3 21.43 -5.26 4.37
C CYS A 3 21.58 -6.62 3.66
N GLU A 4 22.78 -6.99 3.25
CA GLU A 4 23.06 -8.29 2.62
C GLU A 4 22.86 -9.46 3.59
N THR A 5 23.05 -9.22 4.89
CA THR A 5 22.88 -10.21 5.96
C THR A 5 21.93 -9.69 7.03
N PRO A 6 20.61 -9.64 6.75
CA PRO A 6 19.64 -9.09 7.69
C PRO A 6 19.53 -9.96 8.95
N LYS A 7 19.48 -9.31 10.10
CA LYS A 7 19.23 -9.94 11.42
C LYS A 7 18.01 -9.31 12.07
N SER A 8 16.88 -9.38 11.38
CA SER A 8 15.64 -8.77 11.86
C SER A 8 15.12 -9.47 13.11
N LEU A 9 14.73 -8.68 14.13
CA LEU A 9 14.04 -9.18 15.32
C LEU A 9 12.74 -9.86 14.93
N GLY A 10 12.45 -10.99 15.53
CA GLY A 10 11.25 -11.78 15.27
C GLY A 10 11.28 -12.62 13.98
N VAL A 11 12.37 -12.55 13.19
CA VAL A 11 12.56 -13.34 11.96
C VAL A 11 13.81 -14.20 12.04
N PHE A 12 14.96 -13.61 12.30
CA PHE A 12 16.26 -14.29 12.37
C PHE A 12 16.82 -14.37 13.80
N GLN A 13 16.16 -13.72 14.75
CA GLN A 13 16.47 -13.73 16.17
C GLN A 13 15.18 -13.44 16.97
N ASP A 14 15.22 -13.60 18.29
CA ASP A 14 14.07 -13.42 19.17
C ASP A 14 13.41 -12.05 18.98
N GLY A 15 12.07 -12.05 19.01
CA GLY A 15 11.23 -10.87 18.73
C GLY A 15 10.53 -10.31 19.96
N GLY A 16 9.47 -9.55 19.71
CA GLY A 16 8.72 -8.80 20.71
C GLY A 16 7.58 -9.55 21.40
N TYR A 17 7.37 -10.87 21.14
CA TYR A 17 6.42 -11.69 21.92
C TYR A 17 7.01 -12.06 23.28
N ALA A 18 7.37 -11.05 24.07
CA ALA A 18 8.00 -11.18 25.35
C ALA A 18 7.80 -9.90 26.17
N GLU A 19 7.96 -9.96 27.48
CA GLU A 19 7.94 -8.79 28.36
C GLU A 19 9.10 -7.82 28.08
N LYS A 20 10.20 -8.32 27.51
CA LYS A 20 11.39 -7.55 27.18
C LYS A 20 12.02 -8.06 25.89
N VAL A 21 12.58 -7.15 25.10
CA VAL A 21 13.36 -7.45 23.91
C VAL A 21 14.67 -6.68 23.94
N ILE A 22 15.75 -7.32 23.52
CA ILE A 22 17.06 -6.66 23.40
C ILE A 22 17.13 -6.01 22.00
N VAL A 23 17.27 -4.70 21.97
CA VAL A 23 17.51 -3.96 20.74
C VAL A 23 19.02 -3.78 20.58
N PRO A 24 19.64 -4.23 19.48
CA PRO A 24 21.10 -4.26 19.32
C PRO A 24 21.78 -2.89 19.37
N ASP A 25 21.07 -1.83 19.00
CA ASP A 25 21.61 -0.47 18.96
C ASP A 25 20.46 0.54 19.13
N TYR A 26 20.69 1.60 19.91
CA TYR A 26 19.70 2.64 20.16
C TYR A 26 19.25 3.37 18.89
N LYS A 27 20.05 3.39 17.83
CA LYS A 27 19.68 3.98 16.53
C LYS A 27 18.47 3.32 15.87
N PHE A 28 18.10 2.11 16.32
CA PHE A 28 16.89 1.42 15.86
C PHE A 28 15.63 1.79 16.64
N LEU A 29 15.78 2.62 17.68
CA LEU A 29 14.67 3.14 18.46
C LEU A 29 14.22 4.49 17.88
N ALA A 30 12.94 4.61 17.58
CA ALA A 30 12.33 5.86 17.20
C ALA A 30 11.59 6.46 18.42
N ASN A 31 11.85 7.73 18.70
CA ASN A 31 11.05 8.45 19.71
C ASN A 31 9.67 8.73 19.11
N ILE A 32 8.62 8.21 19.72
CA ILE A 32 7.24 8.38 19.28
C ILE A 32 6.56 9.62 19.91
N GLY A 33 7.27 10.39 20.77
CA GLY A 33 6.72 11.56 21.46
C GLY A 33 5.47 11.18 22.26
N ASP A 34 4.39 11.95 22.07
CA ASP A 34 3.11 11.78 22.77
C ASP A 34 2.15 10.79 22.09
N LEU A 35 2.60 10.06 21.07
CA LEU A 35 1.76 9.05 20.42
C LEU A 35 1.48 7.89 21.37
N ASN A 36 0.23 7.40 21.34
CA ASN A 36 -0.12 6.20 22.07
C ASN A 36 0.71 5.00 21.54
N PRO A 37 1.47 4.28 22.38
CA PRO A 37 2.34 3.18 21.95
C PRO A 37 1.59 2.05 21.22
N ASP A 38 0.37 1.73 21.66
CA ASP A 38 -0.43 0.66 21.06
C ASP A 38 -0.77 0.97 19.61
N SER A 39 -1.15 2.21 19.33
CA SER A 39 -1.42 2.68 17.96
C SER A 39 -0.13 2.86 17.16
N ALA A 40 0.93 3.38 17.79
CA ALA A 40 2.19 3.66 17.10
C ALA A 40 2.97 2.38 16.73
N SER A 41 2.73 1.27 17.40
CA SER A 41 3.41 -0.01 17.13
C SER A 41 3.28 -0.48 15.66
N SER A 42 2.14 -0.23 15.03
CA SER A 42 1.90 -0.58 13.63
C SER A 42 2.70 0.28 12.64
N LEU A 43 3.15 1.47 13.04
CA LEU A 43 3.84 2.42 12.15
C LEU A 43 5.24 1.93 11.76
N ALA A 44 5.90 1.14 12.61
CA ALA A 44 7.25 0.64 12.35
C ALA A 44 7.33 -0.31 11.14
N CYS A 45 6.26 -1.02 10.84
CA CYS A 45 6.20 -1.93 9.69
C CYS A 45 5.21 -1.41 8.63
N SER A 46 3.92 -1.44 8.92
CA SER A 46 2.89 -1.07 7.93
C SER A 46 2.93 0.41 7.56
N GLY A 47 3.16 1.29 8.52
CA GLY A 47 3.31 2.72 8.27
C GLY A 47 4.50 3.03 7.37
N LEU A 48 5.70 2.52 7.69
CA LEU A 48 6.90 2.75 6.91
C LEU A 48 6.82 2.15 5.50
N THR A 49 6.26 0.94 5.40
CA THR A 49 6.09 0.25 4.12
C THR A 49 5.12 1.02 3.22
N ALA A 50 3.94 1.38 3.74
CA ALA A 50 2.95 2.16 3.01
C ALA A 50 3.50 3.55 2.61
N TYR A 51 4.17 4.25 3.54
CA TYR A 51 4.79 5.55 3.26
C TYR A 51 5.79 5.48 2.10
N THR A 52 6.67 4.47 2.13
CA THR A 52 7.69 4.30 1.07
C THR A 52 7.04 4.00 -0.28
N ALA A 53 6.02 3.15 -0.30
CA ALA A 53 5.30 2.80 -1.51
C ALA A 53 4.56 4.02 -2.11
N ILE A 54 3.82 4.76 -1.28
CA ILE A 54 3.10 5.97 -1.70
C ILE A 54 4.09 7.05 -2.17
N LYS A 55 5.17 7.28 -1.44
CA LYS A 55 6.21 8.23 -1.86
C LYS A 55 6.79 7.90 -3.25
N LYS A 56 7.02 6.61 -3.54
CA LYS A 56 7.45 6.15 -4.88
C LYS A 56 6.36 6.38 -5.92
N ALA A 57 5.11 6.07 -5.59
CA ALA A 57 3.98 6.27 -6.51
C ALA A 57 3.81 7.75 -6.90
N LEU A 58 4.10 8.66 -5.97
CA LEU A 58 3.96 10.10 -6.18
C LEU A 58 5.18 10.78 -6.82
N SER A 59 6.27 10.06 -7.08
CA SER A 59 7.55 10.64 -7.55
C SER A 59 7.46 11.40 -8.87
N ASN A 60 6.50 11.04 -9.73
CA ASN A 60 6.31 11.64 -11.06
C ASN A 60 5.09 12.57 -11.13
N ASN A 61 4.62 13.09 -10.00
CA ASN A 61 3.43 13.94 -9.89
C ASN A 61 2.22 13.39 -10.65
N PRO A 62 1.74 12.20 -10.30
CA PRO A 62 0.63 11.56 -11.00
C PRO A 62 -0.68 12.35 -10.82
N GLU A 63 -1.58 12.29 -11.82
CA GLU A 63 -2.95 12.78 -11.72
C GLU A 63 -3.89 11.76 -11.05
N SER A 64 -3.48 10.49 -11.06
CA SER A 64 -4.23 9.38 -10.48
C SER A 64 -3.31 8.33 -9.88
N ILE A 65 -3.71 7.79 -8.73
CA ILE A 65 -3.10 6.61 -8.14
C ILE A 65 -4.17 5.55 -7.84
N LEU A 66 -3.85 4.29 -8.12
CA LEU A 66 -4.65 3.14 -7.74
C LEU A 66 -3.96 2.40 -6.60
N ILE A 67 -4.69 2.18 -5.52
CA ILE A 67 -4.25 1.37 -4.37
C ILE A 67 -5.05 0.07 -4.41
N VAL A 68 -4.36 -1.05 -4.61
CA VAL A 68 -4.97 -2.38 -4.69
C VAL A 68 -4.80 -3.09 -3.37
N GLY A 69 -5.94 -3.49 -2.79
CA GLY A 69 -6.04 -4.12 -1.48
C GLY A 69 -6.28 -3.11 -0.36
N ALA A 70 -7.46 -3.14 0.25
CA ALA A 70 -7.85 -2.32 1.40
C ALA A 70 -7.66 -3.08 2.74
N GLY A 71 -6.54 -3.78 2.88
CA GLY A 71 -6.07 -4.32 4.16
C GLY A 71 -5.34 -3.25 4.98
N GLY A 72 -4.69 -3.65 6.08
CA GLY A 72 -3.98 -2.71 6.97
C GLY A 72 -2.97 -1.81 6.25
N LEU A 73 -2.16 -2.39 5.34
CA LEU A 73 -1.20 -1.64 4.52
C LEU A 73 -1.90 -0.70 3.52
N GLY A 74 -2.93 -1.19 2.83
CA GLY A 74 -3.64 -0.40 1.82
C GLY A 74 -4.42 0.77 2.43
N LEU A 75 -5.12 0.55 3.54
CA LEU A 75 -5.82 1.61 4.26
C LEU A 75 -4.85 2.67 4.81
N MET A 76 -3.69 2.25 5.31
CA MET A 76 -2.61 3.18 5.68
C MET A 76 -2.11 3.94 4.44
N GLY A 77 -1.97 3.26 3.29
CA GLY A 77 -1.60 3.88 2.03
C GLY A 77 -2.60 4.93 1.55
N VAL A 78 -3.91 4.65 1.65
CA VAL A 78 -4.97 5.61 1.32
C VAL A 78 -4.87 6.85 2.21
N GLN A 79 -4.75 6.65 3.53
CA GLN A 79 -4.66 7.75 4.48
C GLN A 79 -3.41 8.62 4.23
N LEU A 80 -2.26 8.01 4.01
CA LEU A 80 -1.03 8.74 3.66
C LEU A 80 -1.18 9.50 2.35
N ALA A 81 -1.72 8.86 1.31
CA ALA A 81 -1.92 9.50 0.01
C ALA A 81 -2.84 10.71 0.12
N SER A 82 -3.94 10.63 0.88
CA SER A 82 -4.89 11.73 1.06
C SER A 82 -4.26 12.99 1.68
N HIS A 83 -3.20 12.81 2.48
CA HIS A 83 -2.44 13.91 3.07
C HIS A 83 -1.26 14.39 2.21
N MET A 84 -0.72 13.53 1.35
CA MET A 84 0.49 13.81 0.57
C MET A 84 0.20 14.34 -0.84
N THR A 85 -1.01 14.17 -1.37
CA THR A 85 -1.35 14.57 -2.74
C THR A 85 -2.78 15.07 -2.86
N LYS A 86 -3.07 15.72 -4.00
CA LYS A 86 -4.43 16.10 -4.43
C LYS A 86 -4.88 15.33 -5.68
N CYS A 87 -4.10 14.36 -6.14
CA CYS A 87 -4.49 13.52 -7.27
C CYS A 87 -5.71 12.64 -6.93
N LYS A 88 -6.29 12.00 -7.95
CA LYS A 88 -7.35 11.01 -7.74
C LYS A 88 -6.77 9.79 -7.02
N ILE A 89 -7.34 9.42 -5.89
CA ILE A 89 -6.99 8.23 -5.11
C ILE A 89 -8.09 7.21 -5.31
N ILE A 90 -7.79 6.16 -6.06
CA ILE A 90 -8.71 5.05 -6.34
C ILE A 90 -8.29 3.89 -5.43
N CYS A 91 -9.22 3.36 -4.64
CA CYS A 91 -8.97 2.15 -3.84
C CYS A 91 -9.78 0.98 -4.40
N ALA A 92 -9.11 -0.14 -4.64
CA ALA A 92 -9.72 -1.37 -5.16
C ALA A 92 -9.57 -2.53 -4.19
N ASP A 93 -10.65 -3.22 -3.86
CA ASP A 93 -10.69 -4.42 -3.00
C ASP A 93 -11.87 -5.31 -3.38
N LEU A 94 -11.91 -6.50 -2.83
CA LEU A 94 -13.02 -7.47 -2.99
C LEU A 94 -14.20 -7.19 -2.04
N THR A 95 -14.03 -6.33 -1.04
CA THR A 95 -14.94 -6.21 0.10
C THR A 95 -15.45 -4.78 0.27
N ASP A 96 -16.74 -4.59 0.12
CA ASP A 96 -17.36 -3.26 0.20
C ASP A 96 -17.17 -2.59 1.57
N GLU A 97 -17.18 -3.36 2.66
CA GLU A 97 -16.91 -2.83 4.01
C GLU A 97 -15.54 -2.15 4.07
N LYS A 98 -14.50 -2.79 3.54
CA LYS A 98 -13.15 -2.22 3.49
C LYS A 98 -13.05 -1.02 2.55
N LEU A 99 -13.77 -1.06 1.45
CA LEU A 99 -13.84 0.04 0.50
C LEU A 99 -14.51 1.28 1.12
N ASN A 100 -15.55 1.09 1.92
CA ASN A 100 -16.17 2.19 2.65
C ASN A 100 -15.21 2.81 3.67
N ILE A 101 -14.44 2.00 4.40
CA ILE A 101 -13.37 2.50 5.28
C ILE A 101 -12.33 3.28 4.47
N ALA A 102 -11.92 2.77 3.31
CA ALA A 102 -10.97 3.47 2.45
C ALA A 102 -11.52 4.83 1.99
N LYS A 103 -12.82 4.93 1.69
CA LYS A 103 -13.48 6.18 1.34
C LYS A 103 -13.45 7.18 2.50
N ASP A 104 -13.76 6.74 3.71
CA ASP A 104 -13.71 7.58 4.91
C ASP A 104 -12.28 8.07 5.23
N LEU A 105 -11.28 7.27 4.89
CA LEU A 105 -9.85 7.61 5.02
C LEU A 105 -9.30 8.49 3.89
N GLY A 106 -10.12 8.84 2.89
CA GLY A 106 -9.76 9.81 1.86
C GLY A 106 -9.55 9.26 0.46
N ALA A 107 -9.95 8.02 0.18
CA ALA A 107 -10.05 7.55 -1.21
C ALA A 107 -11.12 8.39 -1.95
N THR A 108 -10.75 8.98 -3.09
CA THR A 108 -11.69 9.77 -3.90
C THR A 108 -12.67 8.88 -4.66
N HIS A 109 -12.24 7.66 -4.98
CA HIS A 109 -13.03 6.63 -5.67
C HIS A 109 -12.75 5.26 -5.06
N ILE A 110 -13.76 4.41 -5.08
CA ILE A 110 -13.66 3.02 -4.63
C ILE A 110 -14.19 2.10 -5.72
N VAL A 111 -13.57 0.94 -5.88
CA VAL A 111 -13.97 -0.05 -6.90
C VAL A 111 -13.93 -1.45 -6.31
N ASN A 112 -15.06 -2.16 -6.35
CA ASN A 112 -15.11 -3.57 -5.98
C ASN A 112 -14.65 -4.43 -7.14
N THR A 113 -13.55 -5.15 -6.96
CA THR A 113 -12.93 -5.96 -8.01
C THR A 113 -13.62 -7.30 -8.27
N LYS A 114 -14.65 -7.65 -7.50
CA LYS A 114 -15.54 -8.78 -7.83
C LYS A 114 -16.51 -8.44 -8.96
N GLU A 115 -16.74 -7.16 -9.21
CA GLU A 115 -17.65 -6.74 -10.28
C GLU A 115 -16.99 -6.93 -11.65
N SER A 116 -17.75 -7.44 -12.59
CA SER A 116 -17.25 -7.74 -13.96
C SER A 116 -16.80 -6.50 -14.75
N ASP A 117 -17.26 -5.33 -14.35
CA ASP A 117 -16.94 -4.03 -14.96
C ASP A 117 -15.88 -3.22 -14.20
N ALA A 118 -15.20 -3.83 -13.21
CA ALA A 118 -14.21 -3.15 -12.37
C ALA A 118 -13.10 -2.44 -13.19
N THR A 119 -12.58 -3.11 -14.22
CA THR A 119 -11.57 -2.53 -15.13
C THR A 119 -12.12 -1.30 -15.86
N GLN A 120 -13.34 -1.38 -16.38
CA GLN A 120 -13.99 -0.26 -17.08
C GLN A 120 -14.25 0.92 -16.13
N LYS A 121 -14.67 0.64 -14.89
CA LYS A 121 -14.84 1.69 -13.86
C LYS A 121 -13.53 2.43 -13.59
N ILE A 122 -12.43 1.71 -13.40
CA ILE A 122 -11.11 2.32 -13.17
C ILE A 122 -10.70 3.17 -14.39
N MET A 123 -10.84 2.63 -15.61
CA MET A 123 -10.50 3.35 -16.83
C MET A 123 -11.33 4.62 -17.00
N SER A 124 -12.63 4.54 -16.74
CA SER A 124 -13.55 5.69 -16.82
C SER A 124 -13.17 6.80 -15.82
N ILE A 125 -12.80 6.44 -14.57
CA ILE A 125 -12.31 7.40 -13.58
C ILE A 125 -11.08 8.16 -14.11
N CYS A 126 -10.24 7.49 -14.89
CA CYS A 126 -9.03 8.04 -15.49
C CYS A 126 -9.23 8.58 -16.92
N ASN A 127 -10.48 8.86 -17.35
CA ASN A 127 -10.84 9.38 -18.68
C ASN A 127 -10.26 8.51 -19.81
N GLU A 128 -10.28 7.19 -19.66
CA GLU A 128 -9.77 6.17 -20.60
C GLU A 128 -8.25 6.25 -20.90
N LYS A 129 -7.52 7.07 -20.16
CA LYS A 129 -6.05 7.20 -20.31
C LYS A 129 -5.26 6.14 -19.55
N GLY A 130 -5.92 5.47 -18.60
CA GLY A 130 -5.30 4.59 -17.63
C GLY A 130 -4.72 5.32 -16.41
N VAL A 131 -4.34 4.55 -15.41
CA VAL A 131 -3.83 5.03 -14.13
C VAL A 131 -2.36 5.42 -14.24
N ASP A 132 -1.96 6.53 -13.62
CA ASP A 132 -0.57 6.99 -13.66
C ASP A 132 0.36 6.16 -12.80
N SER A 133 -0.06 5.83 -11.58
CA SER A 133 0.71 4.99 -10.65
C SER A 133 -0.19 4.00 -9.92
N ILE A 134 0.27 2.79 -9.74
CA ILE A 134 -0.42 1.72 -9.02
C ILE A 134 0.45 1.26 -7.85
N VAL A 135 -0.16 1.06 -6.70
CA VAL A 135 0.46 0.41 -5.54
C VAL A 135 -0.34 -0.83 -5.20
N ASP A 136 0.22 -1.99 -5.49
CA ASP A 136 -0.41 -3.28 -5.20
C ASP A 136 0.13 -3.86 -3.88
N PHE A 137 -0.72 -3.83 -2.85
CA PHE A 137 -0.43 -4.41 -1.54
C PHE A 137 -0.80 -5.90 -1.45
N VAL A 138 -1.42 -6.46 -2.48
CA VAL A 138 -1.82 -7.88 -2.56
C VAL A 138 -0.78 -8.69 -3.33
N ASN A 139 -0.42 -8.21 -4.53
CA ASN A 139 0.55 -8.83 -5.43
C ASN A 139 0.22 -10.30 -5.76
N ALA A 140 -1.04 -10.56 -6.10
CA ALA A 140 -1.53 -11.86 -6.54
C ALA A 140 -1.78 -11.87 -8.06
N PRO A 141 -1.79 -13.03 -8.74
CA PRO A 141 -2.00 -13.07 -10.18
C PRO A 141 -3.23 -12.30 -10.68
N PRO A 142 -4.40 -12.32 -10.00
CA PRO A 142 -5.54 -11.53 -10.42
C PRO A 142 -5.33 -10.01 -10.29
N THR A 143 -4.65 -9.56 -9.23
CA THR A 143 -4.41 -8.13 -9.02
C THR A 143 -3.38 -7.59 -10.00
N VAL A 144 -2.30 -8.32 -10.26
CA VAL A 144 -1.32 -7.92 -11.27
C VAL A 144 -1.92 -7.90 -12.68
N LYS A 145 -2.82 -8.84 -13.00
CA LYS A 145 -3.56 -8.79 -14.26
C LYS A 145 -4.43 -7.53 -14.38
N LEU A 146 -5.09 -7.15 -13.29
CA LEU A 146 -5.84 -5.89 -13.22
C LEU A 146 -4.91 -4.70 -13.43
N ASP A 147 -3.79 -4.64 -12.70
CA ASP A 147 -2.80 -3.56 -12.79
C ASP A 147 -2.34 -3.33 -14.22
N LEU A 148 -1.93 -4.43 -14.90
CA LEU A 148 -1.48 -4.37 -16.28
C LEU A 148 -2.58 -3.96 -17.26
N SER A 149 -3.85 -4.23 -16.93
CA SER A 149 -4.99 -3.86 -17.78
C SER A 149 -5.39 -2.40 -17.66
N VAL A 150 -5.06 -1.73 -16.55
CA VAL A 150 -5.48 -0.36 -16.26
C VAL A 150 -4.35 0.66 -16.20
N ILE A 151 -3.07 0.21 -16.16
CA ILE A 151 -1.93 1.12 -16.15
C ILE A 151 -1.80 1.86 -17.48
N ARG A 152 -1.52 3.16 -17.45
CA ARG A 152 -1.22 3.89 -18.68
C ARG A 152 0.18 3.61 -19.22
N LYS A 153 0.41 3.95 -20.49
CA LYS A 153 1.78 3.93 -21.04
C LYS A 153 2.70 4.82 -20.19
N ARG A 154 3.88 4.30 -19.82
CA ARG A 154 4.85 4.96 -18.95
C ARG A 154 4.35 5.20 -17.51
N GLY A 155 3.31 4.51 -17.08
CA GLY A 155 2.89 4.47 -15.69
C GLY A 155 3.81 3.60 -14.82
N ASN A 156 3.71 3.73 -13.51
CA ASN A 156 4.50 2.99 -12.55
C ASN A 156 3.62 1.98 -11.79
N ILE A 157 4.11 0.76 -11.63
CA ILE A 157 3.51 -0.23 -10.74
C ILE A 157 4.48 -0.51 -9.60
N ILE A 158 4.04 -0.34 -8.37
CA ILE A 158 4.79 -0.62 -7.14
C ILE A 158 4.19 -1.86 -6.50
N LEU A 159 4.86 -2.98 -6.64
CA LEU A 159 4.46 -4.25 -6.03
C LEU A 159 4.99 -4.33 -4.60
N VAL A 160 4.10 -4.49 -3.63
CA VAL A 160 4.40 -4.49 -2.19
C VAL A 160 4.06 -5.83 -1.55
N GLY A 161 2.96 -6.47 -1.95
CA GLY A 161 2.54 -7.77 -1.43
C GLY A 161 3.61 -8.85 -1.63
N LEU A 162 3.83 -9.69 -0.62
CA LEU A 162 4.92 -10.68 -0.63
C LEU A 162 4.48 -12.09 -0.99
N PHE A 163 3.28 -12.51 -0.64
CA PHE A 163 2.86 -13.91 -0.70
C PHE A 163 1.71 -14.14 -1.66
N GLY A 164 1.58 -13.31 -2.67
CA GLY A 164 0.48 -13.39 -3.65
C GLY A 164 0.57 -14.53 -4.67
N GLY A 165 1.68 -15.26 -4.70
CA GLY A 165 1.93 -16.36 -5.65
C GLY A 165 2.98 -16.01 -6.72
N SER A 166 3.06 -16.83 -7.76
CA SER A 166 3.91 -16.60 -8.94
C SER A 166 3.13 -15.87 -10.03
N ILE A 167 3.82 -14.99 -10.73
CA ILE A 167 3.29 -14.20 -11.85
C ILE A 167 4.07 -14.58 -13.08
N GLU A 168 3.39 -15.02 -14.12
CA GLU A 168 3.93 -15.17 -15.46
C GLU A 168 3.60 -13.90 -16.26
N LEU A 169 4.65 -13.22 -16.76
CA LEU A 169 4.57 -11.99 -17.55
C LEU A 169 4.84 -12.28 -19.02
#